data_828309a5e1045abe31be987ab579fd52
#
_entry.id   828309a5e1045abe31be987ab579fd52
#
_cell.length_a   1.000
_cell.length_b   1.000
_cell.length_c   1.000
_cell.angle_alpha   90.00
_cell.angle_beta   90.00
_cell.angle_gamma   90.00
#
_symmetry.space_group_name_H-M   'P 1'
#
loop_
_entity.id
_entity.type
_entity.pdbx_description
1 polymer ?
#
loop_
_entity_poly.entity_id
_entity_poly.type
_entity_poly.pdbx_seq_one_letter_code
_entity_poly.pdbx_strand_id
1 'polypeptide(L)'
;MRIAMFSSESLHSISSGGLGVHVTELAAGLQRRGHDLHVITRRKEGQNYYDCIDGVHYHRVDHGLSENDVQCMDYMCKAMAHRFHEVTSMVGKFEIVHAHDWLTANAMKYAMDGFGTPGVLTMHSTEYGRDGNVFFDGFARRVRDAEVAGCHNANLVIAVSNFLADELHRIYRVPAEKIHVVPNGVHYHAFDGFIDPAEVKGRYGIAPLAPIIFSSGRMTVQKGMDILVEAVPMVLASYPEAHFIVSGDGPEKDAVMRRAHEVGAAGAIIFLGYVPRWQYIDLMRCCDILAVPSRNEPFGIVVLEGWAAGKPVVATTAGGPREFVWHDVNGFLVDANAGGMAHGIGSLLADHDHCRALGANGRRAVEEKFNWDNVAAYTEGVYRVVTC
;
A
#
# COMPACT_ATOMS: atom_id res chain seq x y z
N MET A 1 -4.44 25.86 -4.08
CA MET A 1 -4.03 25.87 -2.65
C MET A 1 -2.54 25.58 -2.56
N ARG A 2 -1.88 26.15 -1.55
CA ARG A 2 -0.54 25.74 -1.16
C ARG A 2 -0.64 24.68 -0.07
N ILE A 3 -0.08 23.49 -0.32
CA ILE A 3 -0.25 22.30 0.51
C ILE A 3 1.11 21.77 0.94
N ALA A 4 1.30 21.55 2.24
CA ALA A 4 2.46 20.83 2.76
C ALA A 4 2.07 19.39 3.10
N MET A 5 2.77 18.41 2.52
CA MET A 5 2.62 17.00 2.84
C MET A 5 3.78 16.53 3.71
N PHE A 6 3.48 15.90 4.83
CA PHE A 6 4.46 15.24 5.70
C PHE A 6 4.41 13.73 5.48
N SER A 7 5.50 13.15 5.06
CA SER A 7 5.62 11.70 4.90
C SER A 7 7.00 11.20 5.27
N SER A 8 7.06 10.05 5.93
CA SER A 8 8.33 9.36 6.20
C SER A 8 8.95 8.77 4.93
N GLU A 9 8.17 8.61 3.85
CA GLU A 9 8.58 8.00 2.59
C GLU A 9 8.15 8.81 1.37
N SER A 10 8.95 8.74 0.30
CA SER A 10 8.55 9.09 -1.06
C SER A 10 9.44 8.36 -2.07
N LEU A 11 9.02 8.20 -3.32
CA LEU A 11 9.85 7.61 -4.38
C LEU A 11 11.12 8.45 -4.65
N HIS A 12 11.08 9.73 -4.30
CA HIS A 12 12.19 10.66 -4.46
C HIS A 12 13.04 10.83 -3.18
N SER A 13 12.89 9.92 -2.21
CA SER A 13 13.65 9.91 -0.97
C SER A 13 13.92 8.48 -0.49
N ILE A 14 13.47 8.12 0.70
CA ILE A 14 13.45 6.75 1.19
C ILE A 14 12.08 6.16 0.82
N SER A 15 12.06 4.96 0.28
CA SER A 15 10.82 4.23 -0.02
C SER A 15 11.03 2.76 0.29
N SER A 16 10.18 2.20 1.12
CA SER A 16 10.20 0.79 1.52
C SER A 16 8.87 0.06 1.20
N GLY A 17 7.84 0.80 0.77
CA GLY A 17 6.52 0.22 0.55
C GLY A 17 5.54 1.11 -0.21
N GLY A 18 4.26 0.81 -0.07
CA GLY A 18 3.18 1.51 -0.76
C GLY A 18 3.01 2.97 -0.37
N LEU A 19 3.47 3.37 0.84
CA LEU A 19 3.37 4.74 1.32
C LEU A 19 4.14 5.73 0.44
N GLY A 20 5.39 5.38 0.08
CA GLY A 20 6.22 6.21 -0.79
C GLY A 20 5.59 6.42 -2.17
N VAL A 21 4.99 5.37 -2.74
CA VAL A 21 4.24 5.46 -4.01
C VAL A 21 3.02 6.36 -3.84
N HIS A 22 2.21 6.12 -2.80
CA HIS A 22 0.99 6.92 -2.54
C HIS A 22 1.29 8.41 -2.46
N VAL A 23 2.24 8.81 -1.62
CA VAL A 23 2.57 10.22 -1.40
C VAL A 23 3.09 10.88 -2.67
N THR A 24 3.97 10.21 -3.40
CA THR A 24 4.55 10.76 -4.63
C THR A 24 3.49 10.95 -5.71
N GLU A 25 2.67 9.95 -5.94
CA GLU A 25 1.64 9.99 -6.99
C GLU A 25 0.48 10.93 -6.63
N LEU A 26 0.07 10.97 -5.35
CA LEU A 26 -0.94 11.92 -4.89
C LEU A 26 -0.45 13.37 -5.04
N ALA A 27 0.81 13.64 -4.64
CA ALA A 27 1.39 14.97 -4.79
C ALA A 27 1.44 15.40 -6.26
N ALA A 28 1.87 14.51 -7.15
CA ALA A 28 1.88 14.76 -8.60
C ALA A 28 0.46 14.98 -9.15
N GLY A 29 -0.52 14.16 -8.70
CA GLY A 29 -1.92 14.32 -9.09
C GLY A 29 -2.52 15.66 -8.65
N LEU A 30 -2.25 16.10 -7.43
CA LEU A 30 -2.68 17.40 -6.93
C LEU A 30 -1.97 18.56 -7.64
N GLN A 31 -0.68 18.40 -7.97
CA GLN A 31 0.07 19.39 -8.75
C GLN A 31 -0.56 19.59 -10.13
N ARG A 32 -0.91 18.50 -10.84
CA ARG A 32 -1.61 18.58 -12.15
C ARG A 32 -2.98 19.28 -12.05
N ARG A 33 -3.59 19.32 -10.86
CA ARG A 33 -4.83 20.07 -10.57
C ARG A 33 -4.58 21.53 -10.21
N GLY A 34 -3.33 22.00 -10.30
CA GLY A 34 -2.96 23.41 -10.09
C GLY A 34 -2.71 23.79 -8.62
N HIS A 35 -2.46 22.82 -7.75
CA HIS A 35 -2.03 23.08 -6.37
C HIS A 35 -0.50 23.25 -6.31
N ASP A 36 -0.04 24.08 -5.36
CA ASP A 36 1.37 24.31 -5.04
C ASP A 36 1.77 23.30 -3.92
N LEU A 37 2.52 22.27 -4.31
CA LEU A 37 2.81 21.10 -3.47
C LEU A 37 4.23 21.11 -2.92
N HIS A 38 4.34 21.03 -1.58
CA HIS A 38 5.60 20.89 -0.86
C HIS A 38 5.59 19.62 -0.03
N VAL A 39 6.37 18.62 -0.42
CA VAL A 39 6.53 17.35 0.31
C VAL A 39 7.74 17.46 1.24
N ILE A 40 7.53 17.30 2.54
CA ILE A 40 8.57 17.28 3.57
C ILE A 40 8.76 15.84 3.99
N THR A 41 9.96 15.29 3.74
CA THR A 41 10.25 13.87 3.87
C THR A 41 11.66 13.60 4.39
N ARG A 42 11.98 12.35 4.69
CA ARG A 42 13.31 11.92 5.11
C ARG A 42 14.32 12.03 3.97
N ARG A 43 15.56 12.37 4.28
CA ARG A 43 16.66 12.40 3.35
C ARG A 43 17.39 11.05 3.32
N LYS A 44 17.62 10.51 2.14
CA LYS A 44 18.58 9.41 1.95
C LYS A 44 19.99 9.99 1.87
N GLU A 45 20.97 9.27 2.35
CA GLU A 45 22.38 9.67 2.25
C GLU A 45 22.77 9.99 0.79
N GLY A 46 23.51 11.09 0.60
CA GLY A 46 23.90 11.59 -0.71
C GLY A 46 22.83 12.37 -1.49
N GLN A 47 21.60 12.47 -1.01
CA GLN A 47 20.56 13.30 -1.66
C GLN A 47 20.67 14.78 -1.28
N ASN A 48 20.20 15.66 -2.18
CA ASN A 48 20.00 17.08 -1.91
C ASN A 48 18.91 17.28 -0.84
N TYR A 49 18.99 18.36 -0.10
CA TYR A 49 17.94 18.77 0.85
C TYR A 49 16.68 19.29 0.16
N TYR A 50 16.81 19.74 -1.08
CA TYR A 50 15.71 20.26 -1.88
C TYR A 50 15.87 19.88 -3.35
N ASP A 51 14.76 19.47 -3.96
CA ASP A 51 14.59 19.34 -5.41
C ASP A 51 13.16 19.72 -5.80
N CYS A 52 12.98 20.23 -7.02
CA CYS A 52 11.67 20.34 -7.65
C CYS A 52 11.59 19.27 -8.74
N ILE A 53 10.65 18.34 -8.59
CA ILE A 53 10.48 17.21 -9.52
C ILE A 53 9.03 17.23 -10.00
N ASP A 54 8.83 17.32 -11.30
CA ASP A 54 7.51 17.41 -11.95
C ASP A 54 6.58 18.48 -11.33
N GLY A 55 7.17 19.62 -10.92
CA GLY A 55 6.45 20.73 -10.30
C GLY A 55 6.11 20.54 -8.83
N VAL A 56 6.52 19.45 -8.20
CA VAL A 56 6.40 19.20 -6.77
C VAL A 56 7.70 19.54 -6.06
N HIS A 57 7.64 20.30 -4.97
CA HIS A 57 8.77 20.73 -4.17
C HIS A 57 9.08 19.71 -3.07
N TYR A 58 10.20 18.98 -3.18
CA TYR A 58 10.64 17.99 -2.19
C TYR A 58 11.66 18.62 -1.24
N HIS A 59 11.30 18.73 0.04
CA HIS A 59 12.15 19.20 1.13
C HIS A 59 12.54 18.00 1.99
N ARG A 60 13.82 17.69 2.09
CA ARG A 60 14.31 16.52 2.83
C ARG A 60 14.97 16.94 4.12
N VAL A 61 14.73 16.14 5.17
CA VAL A 61 15.34 16.35 6.49
C VAL A 61 16.18 15.15 6.89
N ASP A 62 17.26 15.42 7.61
CA ASP A 62 18.01 14.34 8.27
C ASP A 62 17.18 13.82 9.44
N HIS A 63 17.13 12.50 9.59
CA HIS A 63 16.31 11.86 10.62
C HIS A 63 17.13 11.10 11.68
N GLY A 64 18.38 10.69 11.37
CA GLY A 64 19.37 10.14 12.30
C GLY A 64 18.97 8.93 13.15
N LEU A 65 17.91 8.15 12.79
CA LEU A 65 17.15 7.41 13.78
C LEU A 65 16.82 5.99 13.37
N SER A 66 16.78 5.09 14.36
CA SER A 66 16.19 3.76 14.27
C SER A 66 14.66 3.86 14.13
N GLU A 67 14.09 3.14 13.19
CA GLU A 67 12.64 3.13 12.92
C GLU A 67 11.81 2.48 14.05
N ASN A 68 12.47 1.94 15.08
CA ASN A 68 11.84 1.11 16.10
C ASN A 68 11.51 1.85 17.41
N ASP A 69 11.58 3.19 17.44
CA ASP A 69 11.26 3.96 18.65
C ASP A 69 10.35 5.15 18.33
N VAL A 70 9.19 5.23 19.02
CA VAL A 70 8.23 6.34 18.90
C VAL A 70 8.87 7.70 19.25
N GLN A 71 9.82 7.73 20.20
CA GLN A 71 10.54 8.97 20.53
C GLN A 71 11.43 9.42 19.35
N CYS A 72 12.04 8.47 18.68
CA CYS A 72 12.82 8.73 17.47
C CYS A 72 11.95 9.34 16.37
N MET A 73 10.72 8.85 16.19
CA MET A 73 9.78 9.45 15.23
C MET A 73 9.42 10.89 15.60
N ASP A 74 9.34 11.22 16.89
CA ASP A 74 9.09 12.59 17.33
C ASP A 74 10.25 13.55 17.00
N TYR A 75 11.51 13.09 17.07
CA TYR A 75 12.66 13.88 16.59
C TYR A 75 12.59 14.16 15.08
N MET A 76 12.23 13.16 14.29
CA MET A 76 11.98 13.34 12.85
C MET A 76 10.86 14.37 12.62
N CYS A 77 9.75 14.25 13.35
CA CYS A 77 8.64 15.17 13.26
C CYS A 77 9.04 16.62 13.61
N LYS A 78 9.89 16.81 14.61
CA LYS A 78 10.45 18.12 14.97
C LYS A 78 11.34 18.69 13.86
N ALA A 79 12.20 17.86 13.25
CA ALA A 79 13.01 18.29 12.11
C ALA A 79 12.12 18.68 10.90
N MET A 80 11.06 17.90 10.63
CA MET A 80 10.08 18.22 9.58
C MET A 80 9.32 19.52 9.88
N ALA A 81 8.90 19.74 11.13
CA ALA A 81 8.23 20.98 11.55
C ALA A 81 9.15 22.20 11.45
N HIS A 82 10.43 22.05 11.81
CA HIS A 82 11.44 23.10 11.62
C HIS A 82 11.59 23.45 10.14
N ARG A 83 11.72 22.44 9.28
CA ARG A 83 11.79 22.63 7.82
C ARG A 83 10.53 23.28 7.27
N PHE A 84 9.36 22.90 7.76
CA PHE A 84 8.09 23.54 7.40
C PHE A 84 8.08 25.04 7.77
N HIS A 85 8.60 25.40 8.95
CA HIS A 85 8.73 26.79 9.36
C HIS A 85 9.62 27.60 8.42
N GLU A 86 10.81 27.06 8.06
CA GLU A 86 11.72 27.70 7.10
C GLU A 86 11.03 27.92 5.74
N VAL A 87 10.38 26.88 5.21
CA VAL A 87 9.69 26.94 3.92
C VAL A 87 8.54 27.95 3.97
N THR A 88 7.74 27.95 5.04
CA THR A 88 6.65 28.91 5.23
C THR A 88 7.18 30.37 5.23
N SER A 89 8.34 30.59 5.82
CA SER A 89 8.97 31.95 5.83
C SER A 89 9.43 32.39 4.43
N MET A 90 9.75 31.44 3.54
CA MET A 90 10.19 31.74 2.16
C MET A 90 9.04 31.88 1.18
N VAL A 91 8.02 31.01 1.25
CA VAL A 91 6.96 30.92 0.23
C VAL A 91 5.61 31.49 0.69
N GLY A 92 5.49 31.82 1.97
CA GLY A 92 4.24 32.31 2.59
C GLY A 92 3.40 31.17 3.19
N LYS A 93 2.20 31.52 3.69
CA LYS A 93 1.32 30.63 4.45
C LYS A 93 0.83 29.44 3.60
N PHE A 94 0.82 28.27 4.21
CA PHE A 94 0.16 27.07 3.69
C PHE A 94 -1.33 27.08 4.08
N GLU A 95 -2.18 26.58 3.19
CA GLU A 95 -3.62 26.46 3.43
C GLU A 95 -3.98 25.12 4.06
N ILE A 96 -3.15 24.07 3.82
CA ILE A 96 -3.33 22.71 4.34
C ILE A 96 -1.97 22.15 4.76
N VAL A 97 -1.97 21.42 5.86
CA VAL A 97 -0.93 20.44 6.21
C VAL A 97 -1.55 19.05 6.17
N HIS A 98 -0.93 18.12 5.42
CA HIS A 98 -1.42 16.77 5.24
C HIS A 98 -0.34 15.77 5.66
N ALA A 99 -0.59 15.00 6.71
CA ALA A 99 0.32 13.96 7.18
C ALA A 99 -0.15 12.56 6.77
N HIS A 100 0.80 11.64 6.66
CA HIS A 100 0.54 10.25 6.30
C HIS A 100 1.03 9.32 7.40
N ASP A 101 0.11 8.53 7.96
CA ASP A 101 0.27 7.64 9.10
C ASP A 101 0.79 8.33 10.38
N TRP A 102 0.86 7.56 11.47
CA TRP A 102 1.32 8.03 12.78
C TRP A 102 2.75 8.58 12.75
N LEU A 103 3.57 8.07 11.83
CA LEU A 103 4.98 8.45 11.68
C LEU A 103 5.19 9.95 11.49
N THR A 104 4.22 10.66 10.92
CA THR A 104 4.32 12.11 10.66
C THR A 104 3.18 12.93 11.28
N ALA A 105 2.29 12.29 12.05
CA ALA A 105 1.16 12.95 12.70
C ALA A 105 1.60 14.08 13.66
N ASN A 106 2.72 13.90 14.38
CA ASN A 106 3.25 14.96 15.25
C ASN A 106 3.82 16.14 14.44
N ALA A 107 4.40 15.92 13.26
CA ALA A 107 4.85 17.04 12.39
C ALA A 107 3.66 17.90 11.96
N MET A 108 2.54 17.26 11.60
CA MET A 108 1.27 17.95 11.32
C MET A 108 0.81 18.77 12.54
N LYS A 109 0.78 18.15 13.72
CA LYS A 109 0.36 18.83 14.95
C LYS A 109 1.22 20.05 15.25
N TYR A 110 2.55 19.96 15.14
CA TYR A 110 3.45 21.09 15.33
C TYR A 110 3.21 22.22 14.31
N ALA A 111 2.92 21.86 13.06
CA ALA A 111 2.57 22.87 12.04
C ALA A 111 1.23 23.52 12.32
N MET A 112 0.23 22.77 12.75
CA MET A 112 -1.09 23.30 13.17
C MET A 112 -0.97 24.26 14.35
N ASP A 113 -0.27 23.84 15.41
CA ASP A 113 -0.10 24.64 16.62
C ASP A 113 0.70 25.93 16.37
N GLY A 114 1.71 25.88 15.51
CA GLY A 114 2.59 27.01 15.24
C GLY A 114 2.05 28.05 14.25
N PHE A 115 1.20 27.62 13.30
CA PHE A 115 0.77 28.46 12.18
C PHE A 115 -0.75 28.57 12.02
N GLY A 116 -1.53 27.83 12.79
CA GLY A 116 -2.99 27.78 12.65
C GLY A 116 -3.44 27.24 11.29
N THR A 117 -2.60 26.41 10.65
CA THR A 117 -2.94 25.78 9.37
C THR A 117 -3.74 24.50 9.64
N PRO A 118 -4.91 24.29 9.00
CA PRO A 118 -5.70 23.10 9.23
C PRO A 118 -4.97 21.82 8.76
N GLY A 119 -5.14 20.74 9.54
CA GLY A 119 -4.44 19.47 9.36
C GLY A 119 -5.35 18.33 8.91
N VAL A 120 -4.91 17.58 7.91
CA VAL A 120 -5.51 16.33 7.44
C VAL A 120 -4.53 15.19 7.70
N LEU A 121 -5.03 14.05 8.17
CA LEU A 121 -4.23 12.84 8.37
C LEU A 121 -4.77 11.70 7.52
N THR A 122 -3.97 11.15 6.61
CA THR A 122 -4.31 9.89 5.95
C THR A 122 -3.76 8.70 6.75
N MET A 123 -4.65 7.79 7.11
CA MET A 123 -4.30 6.49 7.70
C MET A 123 -4.29 5.42 6.62
N HIS A 124 -3.16 4.72 6.48
CA HIS A 124 -2.99 3.62 5.53
C HIS A 124 -3.22 2.25 6.17
N SER A 125 -3.04 2.15 7.47
CA SER A 125 -3.31 0.97 8.30
C SER A 125 -3.37 1.39 9.76
N THR A 126 -3.77 0.44 10.63
CA THR A 126 -3.67 0.61 12.09
C THR A 126 -2.71 -0.43 12.67
N GLU A 127 -2.13 -0.16 13.83
CA GLU A 127 -1.34 -1.16 14.56
C GLU A 127 -2.19 -2.38 14.91
N TYR A 128 -3.43 -2.17 15.31
CA TYR A 128 -4.39 -3.24 15.58
C TYR A 128 -4.53 -4.19 14.36
N GLY A 129 -4.72 -3.64 13.17
CA GLY A 129 -4.82 -4.44 11.94
C GLY A 129 -3.51 -5.13 11.55
N ARG A 130 -2.36 -4.45 11.74
CA ARG A 130 -1.03 -5.03 11.47
C ARG A 130 -0.72 -6.22 12.38
N ASP A 131 -1.18 -6.17 13.62
CA ASP A 131 -1.02 -7.20 14.64
C ASP A 131 -2.08 -8.32 14.57
N GLY A 132 -2.80 -8.43 13.45
CA GLY A 132 -3.78 -9.49 13.24
C GLY A 132 -5.07 -9.32 14.02
N ASN A 133 -5.48 -8.08 14.27
CA ASN A 133 -6.67 -7.69 15.02
C ASN A 133 -6.58 -8.02 16.51
N VAL A 134 -5.39 -7.93 17.08
CA VAL A 134 -5.09 -8.16 18.50
C VAL A 134 -4.41 -6.93 19.09
N PHE A 135 -4.66 -6.69 20.37
CA PHE A 135 -3.96 -5.64 21.11
C PHE A 135 -2.74 -6.22 21.83
N PHE A 136 -1.58 -5.71 21.50
CA PHE A 136 -0.34 -5.99 22.23
C PHE A 136 0.07 -4.78 23.08
N ASP A 137 0.84 -5.06 24.13
CA ASP A 137 1.49 -4.05 24.95
C ASP A 137 2.88 -3.66 24.42
N GLY A 138 3.59 -2.83 25.17
CA GLY A 138 4.95 -2.44 24.82
C GLY A 138 5.02 -1.48 23.62
N PHE A 139 5.77 -1.83 22.59
CA PHE A 139 5.96 -0.97 21.42
C PHE A 139 4.65 -0.79 20.62
N ALA A 140 3.92 -1.88 20.38
CA ALA A 140 2.63 -1.85 19.67
C ALA A 140 1.63 -0.91 20.33
N ARG A 141 1.55 -0.94 21.67
CA ARG A 141 0.71 0.01 22.41
C ARG A 141 1.11 1.46 22.17
N ARG A 142 2.42 1.77 22.21
CA ARG A 142 2.89 3.14 21.97
C ARG A 142 2.57 3.62 20.54
N VAL A 143 2.72 2.74 19.54
CA VAL A 143 2.35 3.05 18.15
C VAL A 143 0.85 3.32 18.06
N ARG A 144 0.02 2.44 18.61
CA ARG A 144 -1.44 2.63 18.65
C ARG A 144 -1.83 3.94 19.34
N ASP A 145 -1.23 4.26 20.48
CA ASP A 145 -1.50 5.50 21.21
C ASP A 145 -1.12 6.73 20.34
N ALA A 146 -0.04 6.66 19.55
CA ALA A 146 0.35 7.70 18.62
C ALA A 146 -0.63 7.81 17.42
N GLU A 147 -1.12 6.69 16.88
CA GLU A 147 -2.14 6.66 15.83
C GLU A 147 -3.45 7.31 16.32
N VAL A 148 -3.92 6.91 17.51
CA VAL A 148 -5.12 7.50 18.14
C VAL A 148 -4.94 9.00 18.32
N ALA A 149 -3.82 9.43 18.93
CA ALA A 149 -3.54 10.84 19.16
C ALA A 149 -3.49 11.62 17.83
N GLY A 150 -2.85 11.08 16.79
CA GLY A 150 -2.79 11.67 15.46
C GLY A 150 -4.17 11.89 14.85
N CYS A 151 -5.02 10.86 14.89
CA CYS A 151 -6.40 10.95 14.36
C CYS A 151 -7.25 11.97 15.12
N HIS A 152 -7.13 12.04 16.46
CA HIS A 152 -7.90 12.99 17.25
C HIS A 152 -7.40 14.42 17.10
N ASN A 153 -6.10 14.64 16.91
CA ASN A 153 -5.51 15.97 16.68
C ASN A 153 -5.83 16.53 15.29
N ALA A 154 -5.93 15.70 14.25
CA ALA A 154 -6.28 16.15 12.90
C ALA A 154 -7.67 16.81 12.85
N ASN A 155 -7.86 17.79 11.97
CA ASN A 155 -9.20 18.33 11.69
C ASN A 155 -10.06 17.28 10.96
N LEU A 156 -9.49 16.62 9.95
CA LEU A 156 -10.12 15.52 9.23
C LEU A 156 -9.15 14.35 9.09
N VAL A 157 -9.69 13.15 9.02
CA VAL A 157 -8.95 11.91 8.79
C VAL A 157 -9.40 11.28 7.48
N ILE A 158 -8.45 10.94 6.62
CA ILE A 158 -8.72 10.14 5.42
C ILE A 158 -8.41 8.68 5.75
N ALA A 159 -9.39 7.81 5.53
CA ALA A 159 -9.22 6.35 5.52
C ALA A 159 -9.19 5.85 4.09
N VAL A 160 -8.31 4.89 3.77
CA VAL A 160 -8.15 4.38 2.39
C VAL A 160 -9.26 3.40 1.97
N SER A 161 -10.15 3.02 2.89
CA SER A 161 -11.32 2.16 2.63
C SER A 161 -12.38 2.35 3.71
N ASN A 162 -13.62 1.91 3.44
CA ASN A 162 -14.67 1.86 4.47
C ASN A 162 -14.30 0.86 5.58
N PHE A 163 -13.63 -0.23 5.24
CA PHE A 163 -13.10 -1.18 6.23
C PHE A 163 -12.18 -0.48 7.24
N LEU A 164 -11.22 0.31 6.77
CA LEU A 164 -10.33 1.06 7.65
C LEU A 164 -11.08 2.18 8.38
N ALA A 165 -12.03 2.86 7.75
CA ALA A 165 -12.87 3.87 8.39
C ALA A 165 -13.66 3.29 9.57
N ASP A 166 -14.26 2.11 9.38
CA ASP A 166 -14.94 1.36 10.44
C ASP A 166 -13.98 1.00 11.59
N GLU A 167 -12.75 0.59 11.28
CA GLU A 167 -11.75 0.25 12.29
C GLU A 167 -11.33 1.50 13.08
N LEU A 168 -11.05 2.61 12.42
CA LEU A 168 -10.73 3.89 13.08
C LEU A 168 -11.89 4.36 13.98
N HIS A 169 -13.12 4.25 13.49
CA HIS A 169 -14.29 4.64 14.28
C HIS A 169 -14.51 3.73 15.50
N ARG A 170 -14.53 2.41 15.30
CA ARG A 170 -14.89 1.45 16.35
C ARG A 170 -13.77 1.21 17.35
N ILE A 171 -12.52 1.11 16.86
CA ILE A 171 -11.37 0.74 17.67
C ILE A 171 -10.67 1.97 18.24
N TYR A 172 -10.42 3.00 17.42
CA TYR A 172 -9.72 4.23 17.82
C TYR A 172 -10.66 5.34 18.28
N ARG A 173 -11.98 5.10 18.22
CA ARG A 173 -13.01 6.06 18.65
C ARG A 173 -12.93 7.41 17.93
N VAL A 174 -12.45 7.43 16.71
CA VAL A 174 -12.46 8.63 15.89
C VAL A 174 -13.90 8.98 15.53
N PRO A 175 -14.35 10.22 15.74
CA PRO A 175 -15.70 10.65 15.36
C PRO A 175 -15.97 10.42 13.87
N ALA A 176 -17.12 9.83 13.54
CA ALA A 176 -17.43 9.45 12.16
C ALA A 176 -17.44 10.64 11.19
N GLU A 177 -17.88 11.81 11.68
CA GLU A 177 -17.90 13.08 10.92
C GLU A 177 -16.51 13.61 10.56
N LYS A 178 -15.45 13.14 11.23
CA LYS A 178 -14.06 13.46 10.88
C LYS A 178 -13.47 12.52 9.84
N ILE A 179 -14.09 11.37 9.57
CA ILE A 179 -13.53 10.34 8.71
C ILE A 179 -14.10 10.48 7.29
N HIS A 180 -13.20 10.63 6.34
CA HIS A 180 -13.51 10.63 4.91
C HIS A 180 -12.83 9.44 4.24
N VAL A 181 -13.53 8.75 3.36
CA VAL A 181 -12.95 7.62 2.62
C VAL A 181 -12.44 8.10 1.26
N VAL A 182 -11.13 7.94 1.05
CA VAL A 182 -10.49 8.20 -0.25
C VAL A 182 -9.65 6.97 -0.62
N PRO A 183 -10.01 6.22 -1.67
CA PRO A 183 -9.28 5.01 -2.06
C PRO A 183 -7.87 5.35 -2.55
N ASN A 184 -6.99 4.35 -2.55
CA ASN A 184 -5.71 4.47 -3.24
C ASN A 184 -5.87 4.37 -4.76
N GLY A 185 -4.88 4.88 -5.46
CA GLY A 185 -4.75 4.74 -6.90
C GLY A 185 -3.60 3.83 -7.31
N VAL A 186 -3.49 3.61 -8.60
CA VAL A 186 -2.35 2.93 -9.23
C VAL A 186 -1.90 3.69 -10.46
N HIS A 187 -0.58 3.72 -10.68
CA HIS A 187 -0.01 4.20 -11.94
C HIS A 187 -0.08 3.05 -12.96
N TYR A 188 -1.26 2.84 -13.55
CA TYR A 188 -1.54 1.67 -14.38
C TYR A 188 -0.70 1.63 -15.66
N HIS A 189 -0.28 2.77 -16.21
CA HIS A 189 0.63 2.84 -17.35
C HIS A 189 2.03 2.25 -17.08
N ALA A 190 2.45 2.14 -15.81
CA ALA A 190 3.70 1.47 -15.47
C ALA A 190 3.69 -0.03 -15.82
N PHE A 191 2.52 -0.61 -16.04
CA PHE A 191 2.35 -2.00 -16.42
C PHE A 191 2.06 -2.20 -17.92
N ASP A 192 2.08 -1.13 -18.71
CA ASP A 192 1.94 -1.19 -20.17
C ASP A 192 3.24 -1.68 -20.84
N GLY A 193 3.15 -2.01 -22.13
CA GLY A 193 4.26 -2.43 -22.98
C GLY A 193 4.28 -3.95 -23.18
N PHE A 194 5.24 -4.41 -23.98
CA PHE A 194 5.43 -5.84 -24.29
C PHE A 194 6.43 -6.48 -23.32
N ILE A 195 6.16 -7.70 -22.91
CA ILE A 195 7.13 -8.63 -22.34
C ILE A 195 6.98 -9.98 -23.05
N ASP A 196 8.05 -10.75 -23.11
CA ASP A 196 7.96 -12.17 -23.47
C ASP A 196 7.80 -13.00 -22.17
N PRO A 197 6.62 -13.60 -21.92
CA PRO A 197 6.42 -14.39 -20.71
C PRO A 197 7.37 -15.59 -20.64
N ALA A 198 7.75 -16.18 -21.79
CA ALA A 198 8.64 -17.34 -21.82
C ALA A 198 10.06 -16.94 -21.36
N GLU A 199 10.55 -15.76 -21.76
CA GLU A 199 11.83 -15.24 -21.27
C GLU A 199 11.79 -15.01 -19.75
N VAL A 200 10.74 -14.37 -19.24
CA VAL A 200 10.61 -14.12 -17.80
C VAL A 200 10.53 -15.43 -17.02
N LYS A 201 9.70 -16.39 -17.47
CA LYS A 201 9.60 -17.74 -16.86
C LYS A 201 10.94 -18.46 -16.87
N GLY A 202 11.68 -18.37 -17.97
CA GLY A 202 13.01 -18.99 -18.12
C GLY A 202 14.04 -18.49 -17.10
N ARG A 203 13.98 -17.24 -16.65
CA ARG A 203 14.85 -16.69 -15.58
C ARG A 203 14.70 -17.44 -14.26
N TYR A 204 13.56 -18.11 -14.05
CA TYR A 204 13.23 -18.87 -12.83
C TYR A 204 13.22 -20.38 -13.06
N GLY A 205 13.63 -20.86 -14.24
CA GLY A 205 13.60 -22.29 -14.58
C GLY A 205 12.19 -22.85 -14.78
N ILE A 206 11.20 -22.01 -15.04
CA ILE A 206 9.80 -22.39 -15.23
C ILE A 206 9.54 -22.60 -16.72
N ALA A 207 8.86 -23.71 -17.05
CA ALA A 207 8.48 -24.01 -18.42
C ALA A 207 7.54 -22.93 -19.01
N PRO A 208 7.65 -22.59 -20.31
CA PRO A 208 6.89 -21.49 -20.93
C PRO A 208 5.36 -21.56 -20.72
N LEU A 209 4.80 -22.77 -20.72
CA LEU A 209 3.36 -22.99 -20.57
C LEU A 209 2.91 -23.25 -19.12
N ALA A 210 3.85 -23.45 -18.18
CA ALA A 210 3.49 -23.70 -16.78
C ALA A 210 2.86 -22.44 -16.17
N PRO A 211 1.73 -22.57 -15.45
CA PRO A 211 1.08 -21.41 -14.84
C PRO A 211 1.86 -20.87 -13.64
N ILE A 212 1.88 -19.55 -13.52
CA ILE A 212 2.47 -18.84 -12.38
C ILE A 212 1.38 -18.15 -11.55
N ILE A 213 1.35 -18.49 -10.27
CA ILE A 213 0.61 -17.78 -9.24
C ILE A 213 1.61 -16.85 -8.54
N PHE A 214 1.41 -15.54 -8.63
CA PHE A 214 2.27 -14.54 -8.01
C PHE A 214 1.64 -13.98 -6.75
N SER A 215 2.43 -13.77 -5.72
CA SER A 215 2.03 -13.04 -4.51
C SER A 215 3.15 -12.12 -4.06
N SER A 216 2.83 -10.91 -3.66
CA SER A 216 3.81 -9.93 -3.22
C SER A 216 3.32 -9.11 -2.03
N GLY A 217 4.19 -8.92 -1.06
CA GLY A 217 3.91 -8.10 0.10
C GLY A 217 4.91 -8.32 1.24
N ARG A 218 4.80 -7.50 2.29
CA ARG A 218 5.59 -7.71 3.51
C ARG A 218 5.24 -9.07 4.11
N MET A 219 6.23 -9.84 4.52
CA MET A 219 6.01 -11.13 5.18
C MET A 219 5.70 -10.92 6.66
N THR A 220 4.44 -10.59 6.93
CA THR A 220 3.86 -10.38 8.26
C THR A 220 2.62 -11.25 8.43
N VAL A 221 2.19 -11.50 9.66
CA VAL A 221 0.93 -12.21 9.97
C VAL A 221 -0.26 -11.60 9.22
N GLN A 222 -0.31 -10.27 9.14
CA GLN A 222 -1.34 -9.52 8.42
C GLN A 222 -1.49 -9.97 6.95
N LYS A 223 -0.37 -10.21 6.25
CA LYS A 223 -0.36 -10.53 4.81
C LYS A 223 -0.62 -12.01 4.48
N GLY A 224 -0.62 -12.89 5.48
CA GLY A 224 -1.13 -14.26 5.36
C GLY A 224 -0.41 -15.15 4.33
N MET A 225 0.89 -14.95 4.10
CA MET A 225 1.64 -15.75 3.11
C MET A 225 1.65 -17.24 3.46
N ASP A 226 1.50 -17.61 4.72
CA ASP A 226 1.31 -18.99 5.19
C ASP A 226 -0.01 -19.60 4.67
N ILE A 227 -1.10 -18.83 4.54
CA ILE A 227 -2.36 -19.26 3.92
C ILE A 227 -2.12 -19.71 2.47
N LEU A 228 -1.36 -18.90 1.70
CA LEU A 228 -1.01 -19.27 0.33
C LEU A 228 -0.16 -20.56 0.30
N VAL A 229 0.87 -20.63 1.14
CA VAL A 229 1.75 -21.80 1.25
C VAL A 229 0.96 -23.08 1.54
N GLU A 230 0.01 -23.02 2.46
CA GLU A 230 -0.87 -24.15 2.81
C GLU A 230 -1.85 -24.52 1.67
N ALA A 231 -2.20 -23.59 0.80
CA ALA A 231 -3.04 -23.84 -0.37
C ALA A 231 -2.29 -24.57 -1.50
N VAL A 232 -0.95 -24.44 -1.58
CA VAL A 232 -0.15 -24.99 -2.70
C VAL A 232 -0.36 -26.48 -2.92
N PRO A 233 -0.29 -27.39 -1.92
CA PRO A 233 -0.50 -28.81 -2.15
C PRO A 233 -1.88 -29.14 -2.72
N MET A 234 -2.91 -28.35 -2.33
CA MET A 234 -4.28 -28.53 -2.82
C MET A 234 -4.40 -28.13 -4.30
N VAL A 235 -3.72 -27.05 -4.72
CA VAL A 235 -3.67 -26.64 -6.13
C VAL A 235 -2.89 -27.65 -6.96
N LEU A 236 -1.72 -28.10 -6.48
CA LEU A 236 -0.86 -29.05 -7.19
C LEU A 236 -1.52 -30.43 -7.41
N ALA A 237 -2.49 -30.80 -6.59
CA ALA A 237 -3.25 -32.04 -6.78
C ALA A 237 -4.00 -32.07 -8.13
N SER A 238 -4.38 -30.90 -8.68
CA SER A 238 -5.06 -30.78 -9.97
C SER A 238 -4.19 -30.12 -11.05
N TYR A 239 -3.21 -29.31 -10.65
CA TYR A 239 -2.32 -28.57 -11.54
C TYR A 239 -0.85 -28.77 -11.11
N PRO A 240 -0.28 -29.97 -11.32
CA PRO A 240 1.05 -30.35 -10.82
C PRO A 240 2.20 -29.49 -11.39
N GLU A 241 2.01 -28.87 -12.54
CA GLU A 241 2.96 -27.96 -13.19
C GLU A 241 2.86 -26.51 -12.72
N ALA A 242 1.93 -26.17 -11.81
CA ALA A 242 1.78 -24.80 -11.32
C ALA A 242 2.97 -24.40 -10.43
N HIS A 243 3.46 -23.19 -10.65
CA HIS A 243 4.53 -22.58 -9.85
C HIS A 243 4.01 -21.38 -9.08
N PHE A 244 4.54 -21.21 -7.88
CA PHE A 244 4.21 -20.08 -7.02
C PHE A 244 5.46 -19.21 -6.85
N ILE A 245 5.33 -17.92 -7.13
CA ILE A 245 6.39 -16.95 -6.89
C ILE A 245 5.95 -16.02 -5.79
N VAL A 246 6.74 -15.93 -4.72
CA VAL A 246 6.46 -15.08 -3.56
C VAL A 246 7.58 -14.07 -3.42
N SER A 247 7.24 -12.77 -3.54
CA SER A 247 8.18 -11.67 -3.33
C SER A 247 7.84 -10.84 -2.10
N GLY A 248 8.87 -10.32 -1.47
CA GLY A 248 8.79 -9.52 -0.26
C GLY A 248 9.66 -10.08 0.85
N ASP A 249 9.76 -9.30 1.93
CA ASP A 249 10.54 -9.64 3.12
C ASP A 249 9.76 -9.26 4.38
N GLY A 250 10.18 -9.76 5.53
CA GLY A 250 9.54 -9.43 6.80
C GLY A 250 9.78 -10.47 7.89
N PRO A 251 9.29 -10.23 9.11
CA PRO A 251 9.56 -11.08 10.27
C PRO A 251 9.05 -12.52 10.14
N GLU A 252 8.00 -12.75 9.34
CA GLU A 252 7.42 -14.08 9.15
C GLU A 252 8.11 -14.91 8.06
N LYS A 253 9.09 -14.37 7.33
CA LYS A 253 9.72 -15.03 6.18
C LYS A 253 10.20 -16.45 6.48
N ASP A 254 11.00 -16.59 7.54
CA ASP A 254 11.56 -17.89 7.89
C ASP A 254 10.48 -18.89 8.36
N ALA A 255 9.44 -18.39 9.02
CA ALA A 255 8.29 -19.21 9.43
C ALA A 255 7.51 -19.70 8.22
N VAL A 256 7.24 -18.83 7.25
CA VAL A 256 6.55 -19.16 5.99
C VAL A 256 7.36 -20.15 5.16
N MET A 257 8.68 -19.97 5.05
CA MET A 257 9.56 -20.91 4.34
C MET A 257 9.61 -22.28 5.02
N ARG A 258 9.72 -22.34 6.35
CA ARG A 258 9.63 -23.61 7.09
C ARG A 258 8.27 -24.29 6.84
N ARG A 259 7.18 -23.52 6.89
CA ARG A 259 5.84 -24.05 6.62
C ARG A 259 5.73 -24.67 5.23
N ALA A 260 6.35 -24.07 4.21
CA ALA A 260 6.40 -24.62 2.85
C ALA A 260 7.06 -26.02 2.81
N HIS A 261 8.12 -26.23 3.59
CA HIS A 261 8.75 -27.55 3.72
C HIS A 261 7.85 -28.55 4.46
N GLU A 262 7.22 -28.14 5.56
CA GLU A 262 6.33 -29.00 6.36
C GLU A 262 5.14 -29.53 5.57
N VAL A 263 4.56 -28.72 4.69
CA VAL A 263 3.39 -29.10 3.87
C VAL A 263 3.79 -29.73 2.53
N GLY A 264 5.10 -29.90 2.26
CA GLY A 264 5.60 -30.49 1.02
C GLY A 264 5.49 -29.57 -0.21
N ALA A 265 5.34 -28.27 -0.02
CA ALA A 265 5.15 -27.29 -1.10
C ALA A 265 6.45 -26.64 -1.59
N ALA A 266 7.57 -26.82 -0.88
CA ALA A 266 8.81 -26.07 -1.11
C ALA A 266 9.36 -26.20 -2.55
N GLY A 267 9.14 -27.32 -3.23
CA GLY A 267 9.59 -27.53 -4.62
C GLY A 267 8.80 -26.73 -5.67
N ALA A 268 7.60 -26.26 -5.33
CA ALA A 268 6.76 -25.48 -6.25
C ALA A 268 6.73 -23.99 -5.94
N ILE A 269 7.40 -23.55 -4.86
CA ILE A 269 7.42 -22.14 -4.43
C ILE A 269 8.82 -21.55 -4.60
N ILE A 270 8.90 -20.40 -5.25
CA ILE A 270 10.13 -19.60 -5.40
C ILE A 270 9.99 -18.34 -4.52
N PHE A 271 10.78 -18.30 -3.44
CA PHE A 271 10.86 -17.14 -2.55
C PHE A 271 11.96 -16.19 -3.02
N LEU A 272 11.61 -15.00 -3.51
CA LEU A 272 12.56 -14.07 -4.09
C LEU A 272 13.10 -13.04 -3.10
N GLY A 273 12.48 -12.90 -1.91
CA GLY A 273 12.78 -11.76 -1.05
C GLY A 273 12.33 -10.43 -1.70
N TYR A 274 12.98 -9.33 -1.31
CA TYR A 274 12.73 -8.03 -1.95
C TYR A 274 13.23 -8.03 -3.40
N VAL A 275 12.38 -7.58 -4.31
CA VAL A 275 12.71 -7.46 -5.74
C VAL A 275 12.66 -6.00 -6.19
N PRO A 276 13.54 -5.57 -7.11
CA PRO A 276 13.49 -4.22 -7.66
C PRO A 276 12.23 -4.01 -8.51
N ARG A 277 11.82 -2.74 -8.70
CA ARG A 277 10.55 -2.39 -9.36
C ARG A 277 10.39 -3.00 -10.77
N TRP A 278 11.44 -3.02 -11.57
CA TRP A 278 11.39 -3.62 -12.91
C TRP A 278 11.07 -5.12 -12.88
N GLN A 279 11.69 -5.86 -11.95
CA GLN A 279 11.47 -7.29 -11.78
C GLN A 279 10.06 -7.58 -11.25
N TYR A 280 9.58 -6.75 -10.32
CA TYR A 280 8.21 -6.80 -9.81
C TYR A 280 7.18 -6.61 -10.95
N ILE A 281 7.39 -5.62 -11.83
CA ILE A 281 6.53 -5.36 -12.98
C ILE A 281 6.55 -6.54 -13.95
N ASP A 282 7.74 -7.09 -14.26
CA ASP A 282 7.88 -8.27 -15.13
C ASP A 282 7.09 -9.45 -14.57
N LEU A 283 7.24 -9.75 -13.27
CA LEU A 283 6.53 -10.83 -12.61
C LEU A 283 5.01 -10.62 -12.61
N MET A 284 4.56 -9.41 -12.31
CA MET A 284 3.15 -9.05 -12.31
C MET A 284 2.54 -9.21 -13.72
N ARG A 285 3.28 -8.84 -14.77
CA ARG A 285 2.85 -8.98 -16.16
C ARG A 285 2.96 -10.42 -16.69
N CYS A 286 3.88 -11.21 -16.14
CA CYS A 286 4.11 -12.60 -16.55
C CYS A 286 3.18 -13.60 -15.86
N CYS A 287 2.75 -13.33 -14.60
CA CYS A 287 1.91 -14.28 -13.85
C CYS A 287 0.56 -14.51 -14.54
N ASP A 288 -0.03 -15.65 -14.25
CA ASP A 288 -1.36 -16.00 -14.70
C ASP A 288 -2.42 -15.53 -13.71
N ILE A 289 -2.10 -15.59 -12.40
CA ILE A 289 -2.99 -15.20 -11.30
C ILE A 289 -2.19 -14.42 -10.25
N LEU A 290 -2.76 -13.32 -9.75
CA LEU A 290 -2.27 -12.67 -8.53
C LEU A 290 -3.05 -13.19 -7.32
N ALA A 291 -2.33 -13.72 -6.31
CA ALA A 291 -2.90 -14.16 -5.04
C ALA A 291 -2.63 -13.14 -3.92
N VAL A 292 -3.68 -12.74 -3.19
CA VAL A 292 -3.63 -11.78 -2.07
C VAL A 292 -4.23 -12.44 -0.83
N PRO A 293 -3.44 -13.23 -0.08
CA PRO A 293 -3.93 -14.10 0.99
C PRO A 293 -4.10 -13.40 2.35
N SER A 294 -4.21 -12.07 2.36
CA SER A 294 -4.18 -11.25 3.58
C SER A 294 -5.24 -11.62 4.61
N ARG A 295 -4.89 -11.58 5.89
CA ARG A 295 -5.82 -11.70 7.05
C ARG A 295 -6.46 -10.37 7.43
N ASN A 296 -5.78 -9.27 7.11
CA ASN A 296 -6.28 -7.91 7.24
C ASN A 296 -5.62 -7.08 6.15
N GLU A 297 -6.36 -6.68 5.13
CA GLU A 297 -5.86 -5.83 4.06
C GLU A 297 -6.58 -4.48 4.12
N PRO A 298 -5.94 -3.42 4.59
CA PRO A 298 -6.60 -2.13 4.75
C PRO A 298 -7.20 -1.60 3.44
N PHE A 299 -6.51 -1.79 2.33
CA PHE A 299 -7.00 -1.44 1.00
C PHE A 299 -6.65 -2.50 -0.06
N GLY A 300 -5.34 -2.75 -0.28
CA GLY A 300 -4.88 -3.71 -1.27
C GLY A 300 -4.41 -3.06 -2.58
N ILE A 301 -3.45 -2.14 -2.53
CA ILE A 301 -2.84 -1.55 -3.74
C ILE A 301 -2.35 -2.64 -4.70
N VAL A 302 -1.84 -3.76 -4.19
CA VAL A 302 -1.38 -4.89 -4.98
C VAL A 302 -2.48 -5.48 -5.89
N VAL A 303 -3.76 -5.43 -5.47
CA VAL A 303 -4.91 -5.80 -6.30
C VAL A 303 -5.01 -4.88 -7.51
N LEU A 304 -4.88 -3.57 -7.28
CA LEU A 304 -4.89 -2.58 -8.37
C LEU A 304 -3.70 -2.77 -9.32
N GLU A 305 -2.53 -3.15 -8.80
CA GLU A 305 -1.34 -3.42 -9.61
C GLU A 305 -1.53 -4.69 -10.47
N GLY A 306 -2.15 -5.74 -9.92
CA GLY A 306 -2.56 -6.91 -10.69
C GLY A 306 -3.54 -6.57 -11.81
N TRP A 307 -4.56 -5.78 -11.52
CA TRP A 307 -5.51 -5.29 -12.51
C TRP A 307 -4.85 -4.37 -13.54
N ALA A 308 -3.93 -3.51 -13.13
CA ALA A 308 -3.15 -2.68 -14.05
C ALA A 308 -2.35 -3.52 -15.05
N ALA A 309 -1.87 -4.69 -14.65
CA ALA A 309 -1.24 -5.67 -15.52
C ALA A 309 -2.24 -6.57 -16.28
N GLY A 310 -3.55 -6.33 -16.14
CA GLY A 310 -4.61 -7.15 -16.77
C GLY A 310 -4.73 -8.54 -16.19
N LYS A 311 -4.33 -8.76 -14.92
CA LYS A 311 -4.33 -10.07 -14.29
C LYS A 311 -5.56 -10.29 -13.41
N PRO A 312 -6.15 -11.51 -13.44
CA PRO A 312 -7.16 -11.88 -12.48
C PRO A 312 -6.55 -11.96 -11.08
N VAL A 313 -7.35 -11.59 -10.08
CA VAL A 313 -6.92 -11.56 -8.68
C VAL A 313 -7.76 -12.53 -7.86
N VAL A 314 -7.11 -13.33 -7.02
CA VAL A 314 -7.75 -14.06 -5.92
C VAL A 314 -7.38 -13.35 -4.63
N ALA A 315 -8.34 -12.70 -3.98
CA ALA A 315 -8.15 -11.99 -2.73
C ALA A 315 -9.06 -12.54 -1.65
N THR A 316 -8.62 -12.44 -0.40
CA THR A 316 -9.48 -12.80 0.73
C THR A 316 -10.54 -11.72 0.98
N THR A 317 -11.64 -12.12 1.61
CA THR A 317 -12.70 -11.20 2.07
C THR A 317 -12.27 -10.35 3.28
N ALA A 318 -11.03 -10.48 3.77
CA ALA A 318 -10.52 -9.88 4.99
C ALA A 318 -9.98 -8.46 4.74
N GLY A 319 -10.85 -7.49 4.55
CA GLY A 319 -10.46 -6.08 4.47
C GLY A 319 -11.04 -5.31 3.29
N GLY A 320 -10.32 -4.27 2.86
CA GLY A 320 -10.71 -3.35 1.79
C GLY A 320 -10.98 -3.98 0.42
N PRO A 321 -10.28 -5.06 -0.01
CA PRO A 321 -10.56 -5.67 -1.32
C PRO A 321 -12.04 -6.03 -1.54
N ARG A 322 -12.77 -6.43 -0.49
CA ARG A 322 -14.21 -6.73 -0.59
C ARG A 322 -15.09 -5.56 -1.05
N GLU A 323 -14.57 -4.33 -1.03
CA GLU A 323 -15.31 -3.13 -1.43
C GLU A 323 -15.27 -2.89 -2.94
N PHE A 324 -14.28 -3.47 -3.64
CA PHE A 324 -14.09 -3.22 -5.06
C PHE A 324 -13.76 -4.47 -5.89
N VAL A 325 -13.35 -5.57 -5.27
CA VAL A 325 -13.31 -6.88 -5.95
C VAL A 325 -14.69 -7.48 -5.92
N TRP A 326 -15.30 -7.59 -7.08
CA TRP A 326 -16.60 -8.25 -7.26
C TRP A 326 -16.35 -9.68 -7.73
N HIS A 327 -16.75 -10.61 -6.87
CA HIS A 327 -16.54 -12.04 -7.10
C HIS A 327 -17.11 -12.44 -8.47
N ASP A 328 -16.30 -13.16 -9.24
CA ASP A 328 -16.64 -13.66 -10.59
C ASP A 328 -16.86 -12.57 -11.66
N VAL A 329 -16.51 -11.31 -11.37
CA VAL A 329 -16.62 -10.18 -12.30
C VAL A 329 -15.28 -9.57 -12.64
N ASN A 330 -14.46 -9.23 -11.64
CA ASN A 330 -13.13 -8.66 -11.82
C ASN A 330 -12.05 -9.35 -10.94
N GLY A 331 -12.42 -10.46 -10.28
CA GLY A 331 -11.56 -11.26 -9.44
C GLY A 331 -12.38 -12.24 -8.61
N PHE A 332 -11.69 -13.01 -7.77
CA PHE A 332 -12.31 -13.93 -6.83
C PHE A 332 -12.09 -13.46 -5.40
N LEU A 333 -13.19 -13.34 -4.64
CA LEU A 333 -13.16 -13.16 -3.20
C LEU A 333 -13.35 -14.52 -2.53
N VAL A 334 -12.43 -14.88 -1.63
CA VAL A 334 -12.39 -16.18 -0.95
C VAL A 334 -12.22 -15.99 0.56
N ASP A 335 -12.54 -17.02 1.32
CA ASP A 335 -12.26 -17.03 2.75
C ASP A 335 -10.76 -17.00 3.02
N ALA A 336 -10.34 -16.35 4.12
CA ALA A 336 -8.95 -16.20 4.53
C ALA A 336 -8.40 -17.51 5.13
N ASN A 337 -8.40 -18.58 4.32
CA ASN A 337 -7.86 -19.91 4.66
C ASN A 337 -7.33 -20.62 3.41
N ALA A 338 -6.57 -21.69 3.61
CA ALA A 338 -5.93 -22.45 2.55
C ALA A 338 -6.94 -23.03 1.54
N GLY A 339 -8.07 -23.56 2.01
CA GLY A 339 -9.10 -24.13 1.16
C GLY A 339 -9.76 -23.10 0.23
N GLY A 340 -10.10 -21.92 0.78
CA GLY A 340 -10.63 -20.81 -0.02
C GLY A 340 -9.64 -20.33 -1.08
N MET A 341 -8.37 -20.14 -0.70
CA MET A 341 -7.32 -19.72 -1.62
C MET A 341 -7.09 -20.75 -2.72
N ALA A 342 -7.00 -22.04 -2.38
CA ALA A 342 -6.83 -23.14 -3.33
C ALA A 342 -8.03 -23.22 -4.30
N HIS A 343 -9.26 -23.08 -3.79
CA HIS A 343 -10.47 -23.07 -4.61
C HIS A 343 -10.46 -21.92 -5.62
N GLY A 344 -10.17 -20.70 -5.17
CA GLY A 344 -10.13 -19.54 -6.06
C GLY A 344 -9.07 -19.65 -7.15
N ILE A 345 -7.86 -20.10 -6.80
CA ILE A 345 -6.77 -20.32 -7.75
C ILE A 345 -7.15 -21.44 -8.73
N GLY A 346 -7.64 -22.58 -8.23
CA GLY A 346 -8.02 -23.72 -9.07
C GLY A 346 -9.15 -23.38 -10.05
N SER A 347 -10.15 -22.61 -9.61
CA SER A 347 -11.24 -22.15 -10.49
C SER A 347 -10.73 -21.28 -11.63
N LEU A 348 -9.78 -20.40 -11.38
CA LEU A 348 -9.19 -19.57 -12.42
C LEU A 348 -8.28 -20.37 -13.36
N LEU A 349 -7.50 -21.33 -12.86
CA LEU A 349 -6.67 -22.19 -13.70
C LEU A 349 -7.48 -23.08 -14.63
N ALA A 350 -8.74 -23.38 -14.30
CA ALA A 350 -9.63 -24.22 -15.10
C ALA A 350 -10.15 -23.53 -16.38
N ASP A 351 -10.20 -22.18 -16.42
CA ASP A 351 -10.78 -21.41 -17.52
C ASP A 351 -9.96 -20.17 -17.85
N HIS A 352 -9.06 -20.30 -18.82
CA HIS A 352 -8.17 -19.24 -19.27
C HIS A 352 -8.90 -18.04 -19.92
N ASP A 353 -10.04 -18.30 -20.59
CA ASP A 353 -10.80 -17.22 -21.23
C ASP A 353 -11.51 -16.38 -20.17
N HIS A 354 -12.06 -17.03 -19.17
CA HIS A 354 -12.64 -16.38 -18.01
C HIS A 354 -11.57 -15.58 -17.21
N CYS A 355 -10.42 -16.16 -16.97
CA CYS A 355 -9.27 -15.46 -16.39
C CYS A 355 -8.96 -14.13 -17.10
N ARG A 356 -8.87 -14.18 -18.44
CA ARG A 356 -8.58 -12.97 -19.24
C ARG A 356 -9.72 -11.94 -19.12
N ALA A 357 -10.96 -12.39 -19.11
CA ALA A 357 -12.12 -11.50 -18.96
C ALA A 357 -12.11 -10.78 -17.60
N LEU A 358 -11.82 -11.50 -16.50
CA LEU A 358 -11.71 -10.92 -15.15
C LEU A 358 -10.58 -9.89 -15.08
N GLY A 359 -9.40 -10.22 -15.64
CA GLY A 359 -8.27 -9.30 -15.70
C GLY A 359 -8.58 -8.03 -16.50
N ALA A 360 -9.26 -8.16 -17.64
CA ALA A 360 -9.69 -7.03 -18.46
C ALA A 360 -10.71 -6.14 -17.74
N ASN A 361 -11.65 -6.72 -16.99
CA ASN A 361 -12.60 -5.96 -16.17
C ASN A 361 -11.88 -5.22 -15.04
N GLY A 362 -10.90 -5.87 -14.40
CA GLY A 362 -10.04 -5.23 -13.39
C GLY A 362 -9.24 -4.06 -13.98
N ARG A 363 -8.64 -4.25 -15.17
CA ARG A 363 -7.91 -3.19 -15.88
C ARG A 363 -8.82 -1.98 -16.14
N ARG A 364 -10.02 -2.18 -16.61
CA ARG A 364 -11.01 -1.10 -16.81
C ARG A 364 -11.33 -0.38 -15.50
N ALA A 365 -11.46 -1.12 -14.39
CA ALA A 365 -11.75 -0.51 -13.09
C ALA A 365 -10.61 0.43 -12.63
N VAL A 366 -9.35 0.10 -12.85
CA VAL A 366 -8.24 1.00 -12.49
C VAL A 366 -8.15 2.21 -13.41
N GLU A 367 -8.40 2.05 -14.70
CA GLU A 367 -8.42 3.16 -15.65
C GLU A 367 -9.53 4.17 -15.34
N GLU A 368 -10.72 3.70 -15.00
CA GLU A 368 -11.90 4.55 -14.78
C GLU A 368 -11.96 5.13 -13.36
N LYS A 369 -11.56 4.36 -12.33
CA LYS A 369 -11.85 4.70 -10.93
C LYS A 369 -10.63 4.89 -10.06
N PHE A 370 -9.63 4.00 -10.18
CA PHE A 370 -8.50 3.93 -9.25
C PHE A 370 -7.21 4.52 -9.86
N ASN A 371 -7.32 5.55 -10.67
CA ASN A 371 -6.19 6.35 -11.13
C ASN A 371 -5.90 7.53 -10.18
N TRP A 372 -4.67 8.00 -10.18
CA TRP A 372 -4.25 9.05 -9.24
C TRP A 372 -4.89 10.42 -9.47
N ASP A 373 -5.42 10.71 -10.66
CA ASP A 373 -6.12 11.96 -10.92
C ASP A 373 -7.49 11.98 -10.21
N ASN A 374 -8.19 10.85 -10.16
CA ASN A 374 -9.42 10.68 -9.39
C ASN A 374 -9.13 10.75 -7.88
N VAL A 375 -8.07 10.07 -7.40
CA VAL A 375 -7.66 10.13 -5.99
C VAL A 375 -7.32 11.55 -5.56
N ALA A 376 -6.59 12.30 -6.40
CA ALA A 376 -6.30 13.70 -6.16
C ALA A 376 -7.56 14.57 -6.11
N ALA A 377 -8.55 14.31 -7.00
CA ALA A 377 -9.82 15.00 -6.99
C ALA A 377 -10.63 14.75 -5.69
N TYR A 378 -10.68 13.50 -5.23
CA TYR A 378 -11.34 13.16 -3.97
C TYR A 378 -10.64 13.79 -2.77
N THR A 379 -9.31 13.75 -2.74
CA THR A 379 -8.50 14.38 -1.68
C THR A 379 -8.68 15.90 -1.65
N GLU A 380 -8.72 16.55 -2.83
CA GLU A 380 -9.04 17.98 -2.92
C GLU A 380 -10.43 18.29 -2.34
N GLY A 381 -11.42 17.40 -2.55
CA GLY A 381 -12.74 17.50 -1.94
C GLY A 381 -12.67 17.56 -0.40
N VAL A 382 -11.85 16.71 0.21
CA VAL A 382 -11.62 16.73 1.67
C VAL A 382 -10.94 18.01 2.12
N TYR A 383 -9.96 18.52 1.35
CA TYR A 383 -9.31 19.79 1.69
C TYR A 383 -10.28 20.97 1.70
N ARG A 384 -11.21 21.02 0.75
CA ARG A 384 -12.24 22.06 0.71
C ARG A 384 -13.14 22.06 1.94
N VAL A 385 -13.47 20.88 2.47
CA VAL A 385 -14.28 20.76 3.71
C VAL A 385 -13.58 21.39 4.90
N VAL A 386 -12.26 21.24 4.99
CA VAL A 386 -11.49 21.74 6.15
C VAL A 386 -11.09 23.22 6.02
N THR A 387 -11.16 23.80 4.82
CA THR A 387 -10.81 25.21 4.57
C THR A 387 -12.01 26.14 4.50
N CYS A 388 -13.24 25.61 4.44
CA CYS A 388 -14.49 26.36 4.56
C CYS A 388 -14.85 26.62 6.02
#